data_ae926c9d60fca882e3692fe0b2a03a77
#
_entry.id   ae926c9d60fca882e3692fe0b2a03a77
#
_cell.length_a   1.000
_cell.length_b   1.000
_cell.length_c   1.000
_cell.angle_alpha   90.00
_cell.angle_beta   90.00
_cell.angle_gamma   90.00
#
_symmetry.space_group_name_H-M   'P 1'
#
loop_
_entity.id
_entity.type
_entity.pdbx_description
1 polymer ?
#
loop_
_entity_poly.entity_id
_entity_poly.type
_entity_poly.pdbx_seq_one_letter_code
_entity_poly.pdbx_strand_id
1 'polypeptide(L)'
;MPQPGQSGAHQQTARDHDVPLAHVSTDCVFDGSLPLDQEHAPEHPVAPLSVYGQSKAAGEGAVRTWPKHWIVRTSWVIGDGANSVRTLASLAQRGIDPAVVDDQHGRLTFAADLTEVLLDLVVEQAPYGTRHVTNAGPAMSWFQGVRAVFELTGHDPQRVSPVSTAEFFRDRPGAAPRPRNSPLGARAGAPEALERLSDCLSSSSL
;
A
#
# COMPACT_ATOMS: atom_id res chain seq x y z
N MET A 1 -3.59 -1.05 14.83
CA MET A 1 -3.26 0.18 14.07
C MET A 1 -3.07 1.32 15.06
N PRO A 2 -2.01 2.17 14.93
CA PRO A 2 -1.84 3.30 15.84
C PRO A 2 -3.01 4.27 15.71
N GLN A 3 -3.56 4.69 16.84
CA GLN A 3 -4.65 5.67 16.89
C GLN A 3 -4.08 7.09 16.62
N PRO A 4 -4.89 8.07 16.16
CA PRO A 4 -4.43 9.43 15.84
C PRO A 4 -3.63 10.10 16.97
N GLY A 5 -3.98 9.83 18.23
CA GLY A 5 -3.26 10.34 19.40
C GLY A 5 -1.86 9.76 19.60
N GLN A 6 -1.57 8.60 19.03
CA GLN A 6 -0.26 7.96 19.19
C GLN A 6 0.82 8.63 18.34
N SER A 7 0.49 9.12 17.14
CA SER A 7 1.45 9.84 16.29
C SER A 7 1.94 11.13 16.95
N GLY A 8 1.07 11.85 17.65
CA GLY A 8 1.43 13.04 18.43
C GLY A 8 2.33 12.68 19.62
N ALA A 9 2.04 11.61 20.35
CA ALA A 9 2.88 11.14 21.45
C ALA A 9 4.29 10.73 20.98
N HIS A 10 4.39 9.97 19.88
CA HIS A 10 5.68 9.58 19.29
C HIS A 10 6.47 10.82 18.81
N GLN A 11 5.80 11.79 18.19
CA GLN A 11 6.43 13.04 17.76
C GLN A 11 6.97 13.83 18.97
N GLN A 12 6.21 13.92 20.07
CA GLN A 12 6.67 14.57 21.29
C GLN A 12 7.89 13.88 21.89
N THR A 13 7.86 12.54 21.99
CA THR A 13 8.99 11.75 22.45
C THR A 13 10.23 11.96 21.57
N ALA A 14 10.07 11.95 20.24
CA ALA A 14 11.19 12.21 19.32
C ALA A 14 11.80 13.60 19.53
N ARG A 15 10.97 14.61 19.78
CA ARG A 15 11.41 15.97 20.10
C ARG A 15 12.17 16.04 21.42
N ASP A 16 11.63 15.40 22.47
CA ASP A 16 12.20 15.45 23.83
C ASP A 16 13.60 14.80 23.87
N HIS A 17 13.84 13.81 22.98
CA HIS A 17 15.11 13.10 22.87
C HIS A 17 15.98 13.56 21.69
N ASP A 18 15.53 14.53 20.91
CA ASP A 18 16.20 15.07 19.70
C ASP A 18 16.55 13.99 18.67
N VAL A 19 15.69 12.97 18.51
CA VAL A 19 15.88 11.85 17.57
C VAL A 19 14.98 11.97 16.35
N PRO A 20 15.39 11.42 15.18
CA PRO A 20 14.54 11.35 14.01
C PRO A 20 13.29 10.47 14.21
N LEU A 21 12.22 10.77 13.50
CA LEU A 21 10.97 10.01 13.52
C LEU A 21 10.58 9.57 12.11
N ALA A 22 10.50 8.26 11.88
CA ALA A 22 9.90 7.69 10.68
C ALA A 22 8.44 7.30 10.94
N HIS A 23 7.53 7.81 10.11
CA HIS A 23 6.08 7.55 10.20
C HIS A 23 5.59 6.89 8.92
N VAL A 24 5.16 5.63 9.01
CA VAL A 24 4.56 4.93 7.87
C VAL A 24 3.10 5.38 7.69
N SER A 25 2.79 5.90 6.51
CA SER A 25 1.48 6.36 6.09
C SER A 25 0.96 5.52 4.90
N THR A 26 -0.04 6.00 4.20
CA THR A 26 -0.81 5.23 3.22
C THR A 26 -1.20 6.07 2.00
N ASP A 27 -1.44 5.43 0.86
CA ASP A 27 -2.10 5.99 -0.32
C ASP A 27 -3.55 6.44 -0.04
N CYS A 28 -4.20 5.86 0.97
CA CYS A 28 -5.56 6.26 1.38
C CYS A 28 -5.67 7.69 1.93
N VAL A 29 -4.58 8.43 2.02
CA VAL A 29 -4.62 9.88 2.30
C VAL A 29 -5.06 10.70 1.09
N PHE A 30 -5.10 10.11 -0.11
CA PHE A 30 -5.57 10.73 -1.34
C PHE A 30 -7.03 10.34 -1.65
N ASP A 31 -7.70 11.14 -2.49
CA ASP A 31 -9.09 10.90 -2.92
C ASP A 31 -9.23 9.93 -4.10
N GLY A 32 -8.12 9.64 -4.80
CA GLY A 32 -8.13 8.76 -5.96
C GLY A 32 -8.76 9.37 -7.21
N SER A 33 -8.78 10.70 -7.33
CA SER A 33 -9.38 11.42 -8.46
C SER A 33 -8.44 11.59 -9.66
N LEU A 34 -7.15 11.22 -9.53
CA LEU A 34 -6.22 11.31 -10.65
C LEU A 34 -6.62 10.38 -11.81
N PRO A 35 -6.33 10.77 -13.07
CA PRO A 35 -6.39 9.88 -14.23
C PRO A 35 -5.54 8.62 -14.03
N LEU A 36 -5.91 7.51 -14.70
CA LEU A 36 -5.24 6.21 -14.55
C LEU A 36 -3.77 6.19 -14.99
N ASP A 37 -3.38 7.13 -15.84
CA ASP A 37 -2.01 7.30 -16.35
C ASP A 37 -1.15 8.24 -15.48
N GLN A 38 -1.69 8.71 -14.35
CA GLN A 38 -1.00 9.63 -13.45
C GLN A 38 -0.77 8.99 -12.07
N GLU A 39 0.31 9.41 -11.43
CA GLU A 39 0.71 8.98 -10.10
C GLU A 39 0.70 10.15 -9.12
N HIS A 40 0.37 9.83 -7.86
CA HIS A 40 0.51 10.84 -6.82
C HIS A 40 1.98 11.13 -6.53
N ALA A 41 2.32 12.42 -6.47
CA ALA A 41 3.61 12.90 -5.98
C ALA A 41 3.54 13.14 -4.45
N PRO A 42 4.68 13.12 -3.73
CA PRO A 42 4.72 13.39 -2.29
C PRO A 42 4.12 14.74 -1.89
N GLU A 43 4.17 15.72 -2.79
CA GLU A 43 3.70 17.11 -2.59
C GLU A 43 2.21 17.28 -2.87
N HIS A 44 1.55 16.30 -3.49
CA HIS A 44 0.12 16.41 -3.77
C HIS A 44 -0.68 16.57 -2.48
N PRO A 45 -1.72 17.43 -2.48
CA PRO A 45 -2.56 17.64 -1.31
C PRO A 45 -3.29 16.37 -0.91
N VAL A 46 -3.41 16.13 0.39
CA VAL A 46 -4.17 15.01 0.94
C VAL A 46 -5.66 15.35 0.99
N ALA A 47 -6.52 14.39 0.59
CA ALA A 47 -7.97 14.51 0.58
C ALA A 47 -8.63 13.13 0.88
N PRO A 48 -8.46 12.59 2.10
CA PRO A 48 -8.85 11.22 2.43
C PRO A 48 -10.36 11.01 2.42
N LEU A 49 -10.82 9.93 1.79
CA LEU A 49 -12.24 9.55 1.69
C LEU A 49 -12.76 8.78 2.91
N SER A 50 -11.88 8.12 3.66
CA SER A 50 -12.25 7.23 4.76
C SER A 50 -11.74 7.75 6.11
N VAL A 51 -12.39 7.30 7.20
CA VAL A 51 -11.92 7.55 8.57
C VAL A 51 -10.47 7.05 8.77
N TYR A 52 -10.11 5.92 8.17
CA TYR A 52 -8.75 5.43 8.17
C TYR A 52 -7.79 6.44 7.53
N GLY A 53 -8.07 6.87 6.30
CA GLY A 53 -7.26 7.87 5.60
C GLY A 53 -7.17 9.19 6.37
N GLN A 54 -8.29 9.68 6.94
CA GLN A 54 -8.32 10.87 7.78
C GLN A 54 -7.41 10.73 9.02
N SER A 55 -7.46 9.58 9.69
CA SER A 55 -6.61 9.31 10.85
C SER A 55 -5.13 9.31 10.50
N LYS A 56 -4.78 8.75 9.33
CA LYS A 56 -3.39 8.74 8.84
C LYS A 56 -2.93 10.13 8.42
N ALA A 57 -3.76 10.90 7.72
CA ALA A 57 -3.46 12.29 7.34
C ALA A 57 -3.28 13.19 8.58
N ALA A 58 -4.12 13.03 9.62
CA ALA A 58 -3.95 13.73 10.89
C ALA A 58 -2.62 13.35 11.57
N GLY A 59 -2.23 12.07 11.53
CA GLY A 59 -0.93 11.60 12.01
C GLY A 59 0.24 12.24 11.27
N GLU A 60 0.16 12.36 9.94
CA GLU A 60 1.16 13.10 9.14
C GLU A 60 1.26 14.56 9.57
N GLY A 61 0.12 15.23 9.81
CA GLY A 61 0.08 16.61 10.29
C GLY A 61 0.81 16.78 11.63
N ALA A 62 0.60 15.86 12.57
CA ALA A 62 1.31 15.87 13.85
C ALA A 62 2.82 15.66 13.67
N VAL A 63 3.22 14.69 12.86
CA VAL A 63 4.63 14.36 12.62
C VAL A 63 5.39 15.51 11.93
N ARG A 64 4.75 16.21 10.98
CA ARG A 64 5.35 17.36 10.27
C ARG A 64 5.76 18.51 11.18
N THR A 65 5.22 18.61 12.40
CA THR A 65 5.64 19.63 13.37
C THR A 65 7.03 19.37 13.95
N TRP A 66 7.62 18.19 13.73
CA TRP A 66 8.99 17.87 14.09
C TRP A 66 9.89 17.91 12.85
N PRO A 67 10.91 18.79 12.76
CA PRO A 67 11.74 18.92 11.56
C PRO A 67 12.51 17.65 11.17
N LYS A 68 12.93 16.82 12.14
CA LYS A 68 13.68 15.58 11.90
C LYS A 68 12.69 14.41 11.67
N HIS A 69 11.94 14.44 10.55
CA HIS A 69 10.96 13.40 10.26
C HIS A 69 11.03 12.87 8.84
N TRP A 70 10.63 11.61 8.68
CA TRP A 70 10.26 11.02 7.40
C TRP A 70 8.81 10.54 7.48
N ILE A 71 7.98 10.98 6.54
CA ILE A 71 6.66 10.42 6.28
C ILE A 71 6.80 9.51 5.08
N VAL A 72 6.60 8.22 5.28
CA VAL A 72 6.71 7.20 4.23
C VAL A 72 5.33 6.70 3.89
N ARG A 73 4.76 7.18 2.76
CA ARG A 73 3.50 6.68 2.23
C ARG A 73 3.75 5.44 1.40
N THR A 74 2.95 4.42 1.63
CA THR A 74 2.99 3.14 0.93
C THR A 74 1.59 2.66 0.57
N SER A 75 1.47 1.63 -0.25
CA SER A 75 0.19 1.03 -0.65
C SER A 75 0.29 -0.48 -0.74
N TRP A 76 -0.82 -1.18 -0.55
CA TRP A 76 -0.99 -2.61 -0.80
C TRP A 76 0.14 -3.49 -0.26
N VAL A 77 0.46 -3.33 1.02
CA VAL A 77 1.61 -3.99 1.65
C VAL A 77 1.37 -5.51 1.76
N ILE A 78 2.33 -6.26 1.25
CA ILE A 78 2.41 -7.72 1.31
C ILE A 78 3.57 -8.08 2.23
N GLY A 79 3.27 -8.74 3.34
CA GLY A 79 4.26 -9.24 4.29
C GLY A 79 4.32 -10.75 4.33
N ASP A 80 5.22 -11.29 5.15
CA ASP A 80 5.31 -12.72 5.43
C ASP A 80 4.11 -13.21 6.25
N GLY A 81 3.87 -14.54 6.21
CA GLY A 81 2.75 -15.16 6.92
C GLY A 81 1.41 -15.06 6.19
N ALA A 82 0.31 -14.94 6.93
CA ALA A 82 -1.02 -14.82 6.33
C ALA A 82 -1.19 -13.45 5.67
N ASN A 83 -1.27 -13.44 4.34
CA ASN A 83 -1.45 -12.24 3.53
C ASN A 83 -2.45 -12.48 2.39
N SER A 84 -2.83 -11.41 1.69
CA SER A 84 -3.81 -11.48 0.60
C SER A 84 -3.35 -12.40 -0.54
N VAL A 85 -2.07 -12.39 -0.90
CA VAL A 85 -1.52 -13.19 -2.00
C VAL A 85 -1.66 -14.68 -1.71
N ARG A 86 -1.28 -15.12 -0.49
CA ARG A 86 -1.44 -16.53 -0.06
C ARG A 86 -2.91 -16.96 0.00
N THR A 87 -3.78 -16.08 0.46
CA THR A 87 -5.23 -16.33 0.44
C THR A 87 -5.73 -16.56 -0.97
N LEU A 88 -5.31 -15.71 -1.92
CA LEU A 88 -5.71 -15.82 -3.34
C LEU A 88 -5.13 -17.07 -4.01
N ALA A 89 -3.88 -17.42 -3.74
CA ALA A 89 -3.29 -18.68 -4.20
C ALA A 89 -4.06 -19.91 -3.67
N SER A 90 -4.48 -19.88 -2.40
CA SER A 90 -5.32 -20.92 -1.81
C SER A 90 -6.70 -21.01 -2.49
N LEU A 91 -7.33 -19.89 -2.88
CA LEU A 91 -8.58 -19.90 -3.65
C LEU A 91 -8.37 -20.58 -5.01
N ALA A 92 -7.28 -20.26 -5.71
CA ALA A 92 -6.94 -20.87 -6.98
C ALA A 92 -6.82 -22.40 -6.88
N GLN A 93 -6.09 -22.90 -5.87
CA GLN A 93 -5.92 -24.32 -5.58
C GLN A 93 -7.23 -25.04 -5.23
N ARG A 94 -8.11 -24.37 -4.49
CA ARG A 94 -9.41 -24.92 -4.07
C ARG A 94 -10.47 -24.92 -5.18
N GLY A 95 -10.12 -24.48 -6.39
CA GLY A 95 -11.08 -24.43 -7.50
C GLY A 95 -12.11 -23.31 -7.40
N ILE A 96 -11.87 -22.27 -6.59
CA ILE A 96 -12.81 -21.15 -6.40
C ILE A 96 -12.51 -20.06 -7.44
N ASP A 97 -13.56 -19.60 -8.12
CA ASP A 97 -13.53 -18.55 -9.14
C ASP A 97 -13.96 -17.22 -8.52
N PRO A 98 -13.02 -16.33 -8.13
CA PRO A 98 -13.37 -15.11 -7.43
C PRO A 98 -13.83 -14.00 -8.37
N ALA A 99 -14.81 -13.20 -7.91
CA ALA A 99 -15.10 -11.88 -8.47
C ALA A 99 -14.28 -10.83 -7.71
N VAL A 100 -13.50 -10.02 -8.44
CA VAL A 100 -12.51 -9.11 -7.86
C VAL A 100 -12.67 -7.69 -8.39
N VAL A 101 -12.52 -6.71 -7.51
CA VAL A 101 -12.66 -5.28 -7.83
C VAL A 101 -11.66 -4.85 -8.90
N ASP A 102 -12.16 -4.23 -9.99
CA ASP A 102 -11.36 -3.76 -11.14
C ASP A 102 -11.31 -2.24 -11.28
N ASP A 103 -12.00 -1.50 -10.44
CA ASP A 103 -12.04 -0.03 -10.45
C ASP A 103 -11.29 0.63 -9.27
N GLN A 104 -10.39 -0.11 -8.62
CA GLN A 104 -9.43 0.40 -7.65
C GLN A 104 -8.02 0.05 -8.11
N HIS A 105 -7.19 1.09 -8.34
CA HIS A 105 -5.83 0.95 -8.87
C HIS A 105 -4.79 1.45 -7.87
N GLY A 106 -3.70 0.72 -7.77
CA GLY A 106 -2.57 1.05 -6.88
C GLY A 106 -1.31 0.30 -7.27
N ARG A 107 -0.32 0.28 -6.37
CA ARG A 107 0.91 -0.49 -6.51
C ARG A 107 1.11 -1.42 -5.34
N LEU A 108 1.69 -2.58 -5.59
CA LEU A 108 2.11 -3.50 -4.53
C LEU A 108 3.35 -2.95 -3.83
N THR A 109 3.46 -3.28 -2.55
CA THR A 109 4.66 -3.01 -1.75
C THR A 109 4.98 -4.25 -0.93
N PHE A 110 6.18 -4.80 -1.06
CA PHE A 110 6.62 -5.89 -0.19
C PHE A 110 7.23 -5.34 1.08
N ALA A 111 6.83 -5.90 2.23
CA ALA A 111 7.23 -5.42 3.55
C ALA A 111 8.74 -5.48 3.75
N ALA A 112 9.42 -6.46 3.15
CA ALA A 112 10.88 -6.55 3.16
C ALA A 112 11.52 -5.32 2.50
N ASP A 113 11.09 -4.99 1.26
CA ASP A 113 11.61 -3.85 0.51
C ASP A 113 11.29 -2.51 1.22
N LEU A 114 10.08 -2.39 1.82
CA LEU A 114 9.74 -1.23 2.63
C LEU A 114 10.65 -1.10 3.86
N THR A 115 10.98 -2.23 4.51
CA THR A 115 11.86 -2.24 5.68
C THR A 115 13.27 -1.82 5.33
N GLU A 116 13.82 -2.30 4.21
CA GLU A 116 15.14 -1.87 3.71
C GLU A 116 15.17 -0.35 3.52
N VAL A 117 14.15 0.23 2.87
CA VAL A 117 14.07 1.68 2.69
C VAL A 117 14.02 2.42 4.02
N LEU A 118 13.23 1.93 4.99
CA LEU A 118 13.15 2.57 6.31
C LEU A 118 14.49 2.54 7.06
N LEU A 119 15.25 1.47 6.93
CA LEU A 119 16.60 1.36 7.48
C LEU A 119 17.58 2.32 6.78
N ASP A 120 17.55 2.37 5.45
CA ASP A 120 18.37 3.27 4.64
C ASP A 120 18.15 4.74 5.03
N LEU A 121 16.89 5.16 5.27
CA LEU A 121 16.61 6.53 5.70
C LEU A 121 17.39 6.92 6.97
N VAL A 122 17.51 5.98 7.90
CA VAL A 122 18.20 6.21 9.17
C VAL A 122 19.72 6.09 9.01
N VAL A 123 20.19 5.03 8.34
CA VAL A 123 21.62 4.72 8.22
C VAL A 123 22.34 5.75 7.34
N GLU A 124 21.72 6.12 6.22
CA GLU A 124 22.29 7.09 5.27
C GLU A 124 21.98 8.54 5.65
N GLN A 125 21.26 8.77 6.75
CA GLN A 125 20.82 10.11 7.16
C GLN A 125 20.14 10.87 6.01
N ALA A 126 19.23 10.18 5.32
CA ALA A 126 18.56 10.73 4.15
C ALA A 126 17.84 12.05 4.46
N PRO A 127 17.70 12.97 3.51
CA PRO A 127 16.97 14.23 3.72
C PRO A 127 15.58 13.99 4.30
N TYR A 128 15.19 14.76 5.31
CA TYR A 128 13.86 14.70 5.93
C TYR A 128 12.76 15.10 4.96
N GLY A 129 11.54 14.67 5.22
CA GLY A 129 10.35 15.02 4.44
C GLY A 129 9.43 13.84 4.12
N THR A 130 8.49 14.07 3.19
CA THR A 130 7.55 13.05 2.73
C THR A 130 8.14 12.27 1.54
N ARG A 131 7.95 10.96 1.54
CA ARG A 131 8.39 10.06 0.47
C ARG A 131 7.29 9.05 0.15
N HIS A 132 7.28 8.60 -1.11
CA HIS A 132 6.50 7.45 -1.55
C HIS A 132 7.42 6.24 -1.67
N VAL A 133 6.95 5.09 -1.18
CA VAL A 133 7.70 3.82 -1.23
C VAL A 133 6.75 2.71 -1.65
N THR A 134 6.92 2.26 -2.88
CA THR A 134 6.25 1.08 -3.46
C THR A 134 7.27 0.32 -4.29
N ASN A 135 6.98 -0.93 -4.63
CA ASN A 135 7.73 -1.65 -5.64
C ASN A 135 7.50 -1.03 -7.02
N ALA A 136 8.43 -1.26 -7.95
CA ALA A 136 8.34 -0.83 -9.33
C ALA A 136 7.29 -1.65 -10.11
N GLY A 137 7.10 -1.30 -11.39
CA GLY A 137 6.12 -1.92 -12.27
C GLY A 137 4.89 -1.04 -12.49
N PRO A 138 3.93 -1.50 -13.29
CA PRO A 138 2.72 -0.75 -13.60
C PRO A 138 1.80 -0.64 -12.38
N ALA A 139 1.04 0.45 -12.31
CA ALA A 139 -0.15 0.49 -11.48
C ALA A 139 -1.15 -0.57 -11.99
N MET A 140 -1.80 -1.28 -11.08
CA MET A 140 -2.74 -2.35 -11.44
C MET A 140 -4.00 -2.28 -10.59
N SER A 141 -5.10 -2.85 -11.10
CA SER A 141 -6.28 -3.09 -10.27
C SER A 141 -6.11 -4.34 -9.39
N TRP A 142 -6.98 -4.50 -8.38
CA TRP A 142 -7.03 -5.75 -7.62
C TRP A 142 -7.31 -6.95 -8.52
N PHE A 143 -8.20 -6.80 -9.51
CA PHE A 143 -8.50 -7.84 -10.50
C PHE A 143 -7.24 -8.27 -11.27
N GLN A 144 -6.46 -7.31 -11.78
CA GLN A 144 -5.21 -7.61 -12.49
C GLN A 144 -4.19 -8.29 -11.59
N GLY A 145 -4.03 -7.84 -10.35
CA GLY A 145 -3.14 -8.47 -9.38
C GLY A 145 -3.53 -9.92 -9.06
N VAL A 146 -4.84 -10.20 -8.90
CA VAL A 146 -5.32 -11.58 -8.64
C VAL A 146 -5.11 -12.48 -9.84
N ARG A 147 -5.34 -11.98 -11.06
CA ARG A 147 -5.02 -12.74 -12.28
C ARG A 147 -3.55 -13.12 -12.38
N ALA A 148 -2.65 -12.20 -12.02
CA ALA A 148 -1.22 -12.49 -11.96
C ALA A 148 -0.89 -13.58 -10.93
N VAL A 149 -1.55 -13.60 -9.76
CA VAL A 149 -1.38 -14.68 -8.77
C VAL A 149 -1.84 -16.03 -9.34
N PHE A 150 -2.98 -16.08 -10.04
CA PHE A 150 -3.47 -17.31 -10.67
C PHE A 150 -2.47 -17.83 -11.69
N GLU A 151 -1.99 -16.97 -12.59
CA GLU A 151 -1.01 -17.32 -13.62
C GLU A 151 0.31 -17.81 -13.01
N LEU A 152 0.87 -17.10 -12.04
CA LEU A 152 2.12 -17.45 -11.36
C LEU A 152 2.02 -18.77 -10.56
N THR A 153 0.81 -19.15 -10.15
CA THR A 153 0.56 -20.44 -9.45
C THR A 153 0.11 -21.57 -10.39
N GLY A 154 0.18 -21.37 -11.72
CA GLY A 154 -0.16 -22.39 -12.73
C GLY A 154 -1.65 -22.61 -12.92
N HIS A 155 -2.50 -21.66 -12.51
CA HIS A 155 -3.94 -21.70 -12.68
C HIS A 155 -4.40 -20.78 -13.81
N ASP A 156 -5.56 -21.08 -14.41
CA ASP A 156 -6.14 -20.27 -15.47
C ASP A 156 -6.59 -18.89 -14.94
N PRO A 157 -5.99 -17.78 -15.40
CA PRO A 157 -6.36 -16.45 -14.97
C PRO A 157 -7.77 -16.01 -15.46
N GLN A 158 -8.39 -16.72 -16.43
CA GLN A 158 -9.76 -16.45 -16.89
C GLN A 158 -10.81 -16.84 -15.85
N ARG A 159 -10.44 -17.61 -14.85
CA ARG A 159 -11.31 -17.96 -13.71
C ARG A 159 -11.59 -16.76 -12.80
N VAL A 160 -10.78 -15.70 -12.88
CA VAL A 160 -11.01 -14.45 -12.15
C VAL A 160 -11.91 -13.54 -12.97
N SER A 161 -13.01 -13.07 -12.40
CA SER A 161 -13.94 -12.14 -13.06
C SER A 161 -13.86 -10.74 -12.45
N PRO A 162 -13.97 -9.67 -13.28
CA PRO A 162 -13.96 -8.30 -12.77
C PRO A 162 -15.33 -7.93 -12.18
N VAL A 163 -15.32 -7.08 -11.16
CA VAL A 163 -16.51 -6.50 -10.56
C VAL A 163 -16.22 -5.06 -10.13
N SER A 164 -17.23 -4.18 -10.19
CA SER A 164 -17.09 -2.81 -9.69
C SER A 164 -17.06 -2.78 -8.15
N THR A 165 -16.40 -1.76 -7.56
CA THR A 165 -16.46 -1.50 -6.11
C THR A 165 -17.89 -1.42 -5.61
N ALA A 166 -18.78 -0.74 -6.33
CA ALA A 166 -20.19 -0.59 -5.96
C ALA A 166 -20.92 -1.94 -5.89
N GLU A 167 -20.64 -2.82 -6.84
CA GLU A 167 -21.25 -4.14 -6.86
C GLU A 167 -20.67 -5.07 -5.79
N PHE A 168 -19.37 -5.09 -5.62
CA PHE A 168 -18.68 -5.92 -4.63
C PHE A 168 -19.12 -5.62 -3.20
N PHE A 169 -19.42 -4.36 -2.89
CA PHE A 169 -19.83 -3.91 -1.56
C PHE A 169 -21.36 -3.69 -1.43
N ARG A 170 -22.17 -4.05 -2.43
CA ARG A 170 -23.61 -3.85 -2.42
C ARG A 170 -24.28 -4.37 -1.15
N ASP A 171 -23.91 -5.56 -0.70
CA ASP A 171 -24.48 -6.23 0.46
C ASP A 171 -23.60 -6.09 1.74
N ARG A 172 -22.66 -5.15 1.73
CA ARG A 172 -21.73 -4.89 2.84
C ARG A 172 -21.79 -3.42 3.26
N PRO A 173 -22.92 -2.97 3.87
CA PRO A 173 -23.04 -1.59 4.31
C PRO A 173 -21.97 -1.27 5.36
N GLY A 174 -21.35 -0.09 5.24
CA GLY A 174 -20.28 0.36 6.14
C GLY A 174 -18.86 -0.02 5.72
N ALA A 175 -18.67 -0.61 4.55
CA ALA A 175 -17.33 -0.77 3.97
C ALA A 175 -16.66 0.61 3.81
N ALA A 176 -15.44 0.76 4.31
CA ALA A 176 -14.72 2.03 4.22
C ALA A 176 -14.39 2.35 2.75
N PRO A 177 -14.70 3.56 2.26
CA PRO A 177 -14.37 3.97 0.91
C PRO A 177 -12.84 3.94 0.70
N ARG A 178 -12.43 3.48 -0.48
CA ARG A 178 -11.04 3.48 -0.93
C ARG A 178 -10.88 4.39 -2.15
N PRO A 179 -9.72 5.02 -2.33
CA PRO A 179 -9.45 5.77 -3.55
C PRO A 179 -9.54 4.84 -4.78
N ARG A 180 -10.13 5.35 -5.87
CA ARG A 180 -10.25 4.59 -7.14
C ARG A 180 -8.92 4.50 -7.88
N ASN A 181 -8.13 5.55 -7.86
CA ASN A 181 -6.80 5.61 -8.47
C ASN A 181 -5.81 6.26 -7.50
N SER A 182 -5.00 5.44 -6.84
CA SER A 182 -4.05 5.90 -5.83
C SER A 182 -2.61 5.39 -6.02
N PRO A 183 -2.13 5.17 -7.27
CA PRO A 183 -0.75 4.73 -7.44
C PRO A 183 0.19 5.83 -6.94
N LEU A 184 1.11 5.42 -6.09
CA LEU A 184 2.22 6.25 -5.62
C LEU A 184 3.40 6.03 -6.57
N GLY A 185 4.16 7.09 -6.88
CA GLY A 185 5.40 6.96 -7.66
C GLY A 185 6.36 5.97 -7.00
N ALA A 186 6.87 5.02 -7.77
CA ALA A 186 7.84 4.05 -7.27
C ALA A 186 9.18 4.74 -6.96
N ARG A 187 9.91 4.21 -5.95
CA ARG A 187 11.29 4.63 -5.70
C ARG A 187 12.18 4.22 -6.88
N ALA A 188 13.09 5.09 -7.29
CA ALA A 188 14.12 4.75 -8.28
C ALA A 188 14.92 3.51 -7.80
N GLY A 189 15.07 2.51 -8.68
CA GLY A 189 15.77 1.25 -8.37
C GLY A 189 14.98 0.28 -7.48
N ALA A 190 13.69 0.53 -7.22
CA ALA A 190 12.85 -0.44 -6.51
C ALA A 190 12.72 -1.74 -7.33
N PRO A 191 12.71 -2.93 -6.67
CA PRO A 191 12.46 -4.19 -7.34
C PRO A 191 11.08 -4.22 -8.00
N GLU A 192 10.96 -4.97 -9.11
CA GLU A 192 9.69 -5.15 -9.81
C GLU A 192 8.68 -5.92 -8.95
N ALA A 193 7.45 -5.40 -8.85
CA ALA A 193 6.40 -5.96 -8.01
C ALA A 193 6.01 -7.39 -8.43
N LEU A 194 5.97 -7.69 -9.72
CA LEU A 194 5.62 -9.02 -10.23
C LEU A 194 6.74 -10.05 -9.99
N GLU A 195 8.01 -9.63 -10.02
CA GLU A 195 9.13 -10.50 -9.64
C GLU A 195 9.06 -10.86 -8.16
N ARG A 196 8.85 -9.87 -7.29
CA ARG A 196 8.65 -10.11 -5.85
C ARG A 196 7.42 -10.95 -5.55
N LEU A 197 6.35 -10.81 -6.32
CA LEU A 197 5.15 -11.64 -6.20
C LEU A 197 5.47 -13.11 -6.52
N SER A 198 6.24 -13.37 -7.57
CA SER A 198 6.73 -14.70 -7.93
C SER A 198 7.60 -15.31 -6.82
N ASP A 199 8.55 -14.52 -6.26
CA ASP A 199 9.40 -14.96 -5.16
C ASP A 199 8.59 -15.32 -3.92
N CYS A 200 7.62 -14.48 -3.56
CA CYS A 200 6.73 -14.69 -2.42
C CYS A 200 5.92 -15.98 -2.54
N LEU A 201 5.47 -16.33 -3.75
CA LEU A 201 4.72 -17.55 -4.02
C LEU A 201 5.63 -18.79 -4.04
N SER A 202 6.87 -18.66 -4.54
CA SER A 202 7.86 -19.76 -4.63
C SER A 202 8.47 -20.12 -3.28
N SER A 203 8.66 -19.14 -2.39
CA SER A 203 9.23 -19.31 -1.05
C SER A 203 8.30 -20.02 -0.07
N SER A 204 7.08 -20.25 -0.49
CA SER A 204 6.06 -20.92 0.31
C SER A 204 5.89 -22.34 -0.22
N SER A 205 6.49 -23.33 0.49
CA SER A 205 5.99 -24.71 0.40
C SER A 205 4.52 -24.65 0.82
N LEU A 206 3.62 -24.62 -0.17
CA LEU A 206 2.17 -24.66 -0.01
C LEU A 206 1.72 -26.01 0.51
#